data_bb4a9da0f45405b040e51eaac35ddb86
#
_entry.id   bb4a9da0f45405b040e51eaac35ddb86
#
_cell.length_a   1.000
_cell.length_b   1.000
_cell.length_c   1.000
_cell.angle_alpha   90.00
_cell.angle_beta   90.00
_cell.angle_gamma   90.00
#
_symmetry.space_group_name_H-M   'P 1'
#
loop_
_entity.id
_entity.type
_entity.pdbx_description
1 polymer ?
#
loop_
_entity_poly.entity_id
_entity_poly.type
_entity_poly.pdbx_seq_one_letter_code
_entity_poly.pdbx_strand_id
1 'polypeptide(L)'
;MLWVNLKEFDNDKLADIIISKGDVQNKETNVKANMTGWRLDLEHEEVNTLANKAIELASDIRKSFSQIDYYTRSCWGASYTKGQYTDEHAHWPCLYSWCYYVKAPKGSSPLIFTEGNIEFEPTEGDLIIFSSLVNHKVPRCECEEPRVMIAGNIGVR
;
A
#
# COMPACT_ATOMS: atom_id res chain seq x y z
N MET A 1 3.59 3.21 -13.98
CA MET A 1 3.28 2.16 -13.01
C MET A 1 4.36 1.10 -13.07
N LEU A 2 4.87 0.67 -11.93
CA LEU A 2 5.82 -0.44 -11.78
C LEU A 2 5.15 -1.51 -10.92
N TRP A 3 5.30 -2.77 -11.28
CA TRP A 3 4.86 -3.91 -10.48
C TRP A 3 5.97 -4.95 -10.42
N VAL A 4 6.23 -5.47 -9.22
CA VAL A 4 7.20 -6.54 -8.94
C VAL A 4 6.63 -7.46 -7.86
N ASN A 5 7.02 -8.72 -7.86
CA ASN A 5 6.71 -9.64 -6.76
C ASN A 5 7.98 -9.87 -5.92
N LEU A 6 7.93 -9.50 -4.65
CA LEU A 6 9.03 -9.59 -3.69
C LEU A 6 8.86 -10.84 -2.83
N LYS A 7 9.93 -11.62 -2.68
CA LYS A 7 9.93 -12.89 -1.92
C LYS A 7 10.75 -12.83 -0.64
N GLU A 8 11.45 -11.72 -0.42
CA GLU A 8 12.40 -11.56 0.68
C GLU A 8 11.75 -11.14 2.01
N PHE A 9 10.46 -10.82 2.04
CA PHE A 9 9.76 -10.36 3.25
C PHE A 9 9.00 -11.49 3.95
N ASP A 10 9.05 -11.49 5.28
CA ASP A 10 8.25 -12.37 6.14
C ASP A 10 6.81 -11.82 6.24
N ASN A 11 5.95 -12.31 5.36
CA ASN A 11 4.57 -11.84 5.27
C ASN A 11 3.72 -12.25 6.49
N ASP A 12 4.04 -13.34 7.18
CA ASP A 12 3.33 -13.72 8.40
C ASP A 12 3.63 -12.72 9.51
N LYS A 13 4.90 -12.36 9.70
CA LYS A 13 5.30 -11.33 10.65
C LYS A 13 4.70 -9.96 10.34
N LEU A 14 4.70 -9.54 9.08
CA LEU A 14 4.07 -8.29 8.65
C LEU A 14 2.56 -8.29 8.89
N ALA A 15 1.88 -9.41 8.63
CA ALA A 15 0.45 -9.54 8.90
C ALA A 15 0.13 -9.40 10.40
N ASP A 16 0.90 -10.06 11.26
CA ASP A 16 0.74 -9.98 12.72
C ASP A 16 0.90 -8.53 13.22
N ILE A 17 1.90 -7.80 12.73
CA ILE A 17 2.10 -6.39 13.05
C ILE A 17 0.84 -5.57 12.69
N ILE A 18 0.32 -5.72 11.47
CA ILE A 18 -0.79 -4.93 10.97
C ILE A 18 -2.08 -5.26 11.71
N ILE A 19 -2.38 -6.55 11.89
CA ILE A 19 -3.61 -7.01 12.53
C ILE A 19 -3.63 -6.62 14.01
N SER A 20 -2.50 -6.72 14.71
CA SER A 20 -2.41 -6.37 16.14
C SER A 20 -2.52 -4.88 16.41
N LYS A 21 -2.13 -4.01 15.44
CA LYS A 21 -2.12 -2.55 15.58
C LYS A 21 -3.26 -1.85 14.85
N GLY A 22 -3.99 -2.55 14.01
CA GLY A 22 -5.11 -1.96 13.25
C GLY A 22 -6.26 -1.56 14.15
N ASP A 23 -6.81 -0.37 13.92
CA ASP A 23 -8.01 0.15 14.58
C ASP A 23 -9.09 0.45 13.53
N VAL A 24 -10.31 -0.05 13.80
CA VAL A 24 -11.50 0.22 12.96
C VAL A 24 -12.08 1.61 13.17
N GLN A 25 -11.65 2.33 14.19
CA GLN A 25 -12.30 3.58 14.61
C GLN A 25 -11.81 4.81 13.84
N ASN A 26 -10.84 4.68 12.95
CA ASN A 26 -10.33 5.81 12.18
C ASN A 26 -11.31 6.18 11.04
N LYS A 27 -12.43 6.81 11.41
CA LYS A 27 -13.54 7.15 10.51
C LYS A 27 -13.24 8.26 9.51
N GLU A 28 -12.12 8.99 9.67
CA GLU A 28 -11.78 10.18 8.89
C GLU A 28 -10.93 9.90 7.65
N THR A 29 -10.61 8.63 7.36
CA THR A 29 -9.83 8.25 6.19
C THR A 29 -10.69 7.66 5.08
N ASN A 30 -10.15 7.65 3.85
CA ASN A 30 -10.76 6.95 2.73
C ASN A 30 -10.76 5.42 2.93
N VAL A 31 -9.85 4.91 3.75
CA VAL A 31 -9.74 3.49 4.10
C VAL A 31 -10.83 3.13 5.12
N LYS A 32 -11.81 2.35 4.70
CA LYS A 32 -12.91 1.84 5.54
C LYS A 32 -12.62 0.40 5.96
N ALA A 33 -11.49 0.23 6.64
CA ALA A 33 -10.95 -1.05 7.11
C ALA A 33 -10.19 -0.85 8.43
N ASN A 34 -9.67 -1.93 9.02
CA ASN A 34 -8.73 -1.82 10.13
C ASN A 34 -7.42 -1.20 9.60
N MET A 35 -6.99 -0.12 10.19
CA MET A 35 -5.83 0.63 9.73
C MET A 35 -4.92 0.99 10.89
N THR A 36 -3.60 0.90 10.68
CA THR A 36 -2.57 1.34 11.64
C THR A 36 -2.37 2.86 11.58
N GLY A 37 -1.49 3.39 12.43
CA GLY A 37 -0.98 4.76 12.31
C GLY A 37 -0.27 5.03 10.98
N TRP A 38 -0.06 6.32 10.66
CA TRP A 38 0.48 6.79 9.38
C TRP A 38 2.00 6.67 9.21
N ARG A 39 2.72 6.27 10.26
CA ARG A 39 4.18 6.13 10.26
C ARG A 39 4.62 4.78 10.83
N LEU A 40 3.97 3.72 10.36
CA LEU A 40 4.31 2.34 10.74
C LEU A 40 5.78 2.00 10.40
N ASP A 41 6.35 2.65 9.41
CA ASP A 41 7.77 2.56 9.02
C ASP A 41 8.73 3.00 10.14
N LEU A 42 8.33 3.91 11.00
CA LEU A 42 9.14 4.36 12.14
C LEU A 42 9.00 3.47 13.39
N GLU A 43 7.98 2.63 13.42
CA GLU A 43 7.67 1.76 14.55
C GLU A 43 8.26 0.35 14.39
N HIS A 44 8.47 -0.11 13.15
CA HIS A 44 8.91 -1.46 12.82
C HIS A 44 9.98 -1.48 11.74
N GLU A 45 11.12 -2.11 12.06
CA GLU A 45 12.27 -2.21 11.15
C GLU A 45 11.93 -2.93 9.84
N GLU A 46 11.11 -3.98 9.90
CA GLU A 46 10.67 -4.73 8.72
C GLU A 46 9.84 -3.86 7.76
N VAL A 47 8.97 -3.02 8.30
CA VAL A 47 8.17 -2.08 7.52
C VAL A 47 9.05 -0.97 6.96
N ASN A 48 10.03 -0.49 7.72
CA ASN A 48 11.01 0.48 7.24
C ASN A 48 11.84 -0.08 6.08
N THR A 49 12.28 -1.33 6.18
CA THR A 49 13.02 -2.02 5.11
C THR A 49 12.18 -2.11 3.84
N LEU A 50 10.90 -2.47 3.94
CA LEU A 50 9.98 -2.50 2.80
C LEU A 50 9.76 -1.09 2.21
N ALA A 51 9.57 -0.06 3.05
CA ALA A 51 9.39 1.32 2.58
C ALA A 51 10.64 1.84 1.84
N ASN A 52 11.84 1.51 2.32
CA ASN A 52 13.08 1.82 1.64
C ASN A 52 13.23 1.08 0.32
N LYS A 53 12.78 -0.18 0.24
CA LYS A 53 12.74 -0.95 -1.02
C LYS A 53 11.79 -0.31 -2.03
N ALA A 54 10.63 0.19 -1.60
CA ALA A 54 9.72 0.93 -2.46
C ALA A 54 10.35 2.24 -2.98
N ILE A 55 11.12 2.96 -2.17
CA ILE A 55 11.88 4.16 -2.59
C ILE A 55 12.95 3.79 -3.62
N GLU A 56 13.74 2.75 -3.38
CA GLU A 56 14.75 2.26 -4.32
C GLU A 56 14.14 2.00 -5.70
N LEU A 57 13.06 1.22 -5.75
CA LEU A 57 12.36 0.89 -6.99
C LEU A 57 11.69 2.10 -7.65
N ALA A 58 11.16 3.04 -6.85
CA ALA A 58 10.59 4.28 -7.36
C ALA A 58 11.67 5.18 -8.01
N SER A 59 12.88 5.22 -7.43
CA SER A 59 14.01 5.98 -7.99
C SER A 59 14.44 5.44 -9.35
N ASP A 60 14.34 4.13 -9.54
CA ASP A 60 14.68 3.47 -10.81
C ASP A 60 13.71 3.81 -11.94
N ILE A 61 12.47 4.21 -11.65
CA ILE A 61 11.49 4.65 -12.66
C ILE A 61 11.98 5.91 -13.39
N ARG A 62 12.76 6.77 -12.72
CA ARG A 62 13.28 8.03 -13.28
C ARG A 62 14.79 8.14 -13.18
N LYS A 63 15.52 7.16 -13.70
CA LYS A 63 17.00 7.13 -13.71
C LYS A 63 17.68 8.40 -14.26
N SER A 64 16.97 9.19 -15.05
CA SER A 64 17.50 10.44 -15.64
C SER A 64 17.59 11.61 -14.65
N PHE A 65 17.06 11.49 -13.45
CA PHE A 65 17.05 12.53 -12.42
C PHE A 65 17.81 12.08 -11.18
N SER A 66 19.12 11.98 -11.29
CA SER A 66 20.03 11.48 -10.26
C SER A 66 20.15 12.33 -8.97
N GLN A 67 19.40 13.43 -8.87
CA GLN A 67 19.50 14.39 -7.76
C GLN A 67 18.18 14.55 -6.98
N ILE A 68 17.22 13.64 -7.16
CA ILE A 68 15.97 13.72 -6.39
C ILE A 68 16.15 13.00 -5.06
N ASP A 69 15.95 13.71 -3.96
CA ASP A 69 15.92 13.14 -2.61
C ASP A 69 14.51 12.64 -2.32
N TYR A 70 14.31 11.32 -2.45
CA TYR A 70 13.06 10.64 -2.15
C TYR A 70 12.97 10.31 -0.66
N TYR A 71 11.79 10.48 -0.07
CA TYR A 71 11.55 10.11 1.32
C TYR A 71 10.16 9.51 1.54
N THR A 72 10.02 8.64 2.54
CA THR A 72 8.71 8.15 3.00
C THR A 72 7.95 9.27 3.69
N ARG A 73 6.87 9.76 3.08
CA ARG A 73 5.98 10.78 3.66
C ARG A 73 5.00 10.16 4.64
N SER A 74 4.42 9.03 4.28
CA SER A 74 3.52 8.23 5.11
C SER A 74 3.65 6.76 4.75
N CYS A 75 3.41 5.90 5.74
CA CYS A 75 3.39 4.46 5.57
C CYS A 75 2.44 3.85 6.61
N TRP A 76 1.49 3.04 6.16
CA TRP A 76 0.49 2.42 7.02
C TRP A 76 0.14 1.01 6.56
N GLY A 77 -0.32 0.19 7.48
CA GLY A 77 -0.91 -1.11 7.19
C GLY A 77 -2.43 -1.05 7.22
N ALA A 78 -3.09 -1.87 6.44
CA ALA A 78 -4.52 -2.06 6.49
C ALA A 78 -4.90 -3.54 6.33
N SER A 79 -5.90 -3.97 7.10
CA SER A 79 -6.49 -5.30 7.04
C SER A 79 -7.97 -5.17 6.71
N TYR A 80 -8.36 -5.73 5.58
CA TYR A 80 -9.75 -5.71 5.09
C TYR A 80 -10.42 -7.04 5.36
N THR A 81 -11.53 -6.99 6.06
CA THR A 81 -12.46 -8.10 6.21
C THR A 81 -13.69 -7.88 5.32
N LYS A 82 -14.56 -8.87 5.24
CA LYS A 82 -15.76 -8.84 4.38
C LYS A 82 -16.56 -7.54 4.52
N GLY A 83 -16.89 -6.92 3.41
CA GLY A 83 -17.63 -5.67 3.31
C GLY A 83 -16.79 -4.39 3.47
N GLN A 84 -15.54 -4.48 3.91
CA GLN A 84 -14.63 -3.33 4.03
C GLN A 84 -14.05 -2.94 2.67
N TYR A 85 -13.69 -1.67 2.52
CA TYR A 85 -13.34 -1.09 1.23
C TYR A 85 -12.48 0.18 1.40
N THR A 86 -12.07 0.76 0.28
CA THR A 86 -11.44 2.09 0.24
C THR A 86 -12.15 2.95 -0.79
N ASP A 87 -12.57 4.15 -0.35
CA ASP A 87 -13.18 5.16 -1.22
C ASP A 87 -12.19 5.65 -2.30
N GLU A 88 -12.72 6.12 -3.41
CA GLU A 88 -11.92 6.71 -4.48
C GLU A 88 -11.17 7.95 -3.99
N HIS A 89 -9.85 7.98 -4.23
CA HIS A 89 -8.98 9.07 -3.82
C HIS A 89 -7.67 9.09 -4.59
N ALA A 90 -6.91 10.18 -4.44
CA ALA A 90 -5.53 10.35 -4.87
C ALA A 90 -4.69 10.90 -3.69
N HIS A 91 -3.37 10.95 -3.86
CA HIS A 91 -2.44 11.33 -2.78
C HIS A 91 -1.62 12.59 -3.09
N TRP A 92 -2.24 13.59 -3.74
CA TRP A 92 -1.58 14.89 -3.90
C TRP A 92 -1.16 15.49 -2.54
N PRO A 93 0.05 16.07 -2.38
CA PRO A 93 1.08 16.39 -3.38
C PRO A 93 2.26 15.38 -3.40
N CYS A 94 2.05 14.12 -3.07
CA CYS A 94 3.09 13.11 -3.16
C CYS A 94 3.45 12.81 -4.62
N LEU A 95 4.65 12.29 -4.86
CA LEU A 95 5.09 11.93 -6.22
C LEU A 95 4.62 10.53 -6.60
N TYR A 96 4.87 9.55 -5.73
CA TYR A 96 4.46 8.16 -5.92
C TYR A 96 3.69 7.66 -4.69
N SER A 97 2.76 6.76 -4.96
CA SER A 97 2.11 5.90 -3.97
C SER A 97 2.48 4.46 -4.28
N TRP A 98 2.49 3.63 -3.27
CA TRP A 98 2.77 2.21 -3.40
C TRP A 98 1.89 1.37 -2.48
N CYS A 99 1.65 0.12 -2.88
CA CYS A 99 0.99 -0.91 -2.09
C CYS A 99 1.78 -2.20 -2.15
N TYR A 100 2.03 -2.81 -0.99
CA TYR A 100 2.58 -4.15 -0.86
C TYR A 100 1.52 -5.09 -0.26
N TYR A 101 1.28 -6.21 -0.92
CA TYR A 101 0.25 -7.17 -0.53
C TYR A 101 0.83 -8.28 0.35
N VAL A 102 0.61 -8.13 1.65
CA VAL A 102 1.10 -9.05 2.69
C VAL A 102 0.30 -10.35 2.67
N LYS A 103 -1.04 -10.24 2.57
CA LYS A 103 -1.97 -11.36 2.36
C LYS A 103 -2.98 -10.98 1.29
N ALA A 104 -3.12 -11.83 0.29
CA ALA A 104 -4.08 -11.68 -0.80
C ALA A 104 -4.81 -13.01 -1.03
N PRO A 105 -5.75 -13.39 -0.13
CA PRO A 105 -6.49 -14.63 -0.26
C PRO A 105 -7.34 -14.61 -1.54
N LYS A 106 -7.76 -15.80 -2.00
CA LYS A 106 -8.64 -15.93 -3.18
C LYS A 106 -9.91 -15.09 -3.01
N GLY A 107 -10.23 -14.29 -4.01
CA GLY A 107 -11.36 -13.35 -3.97
C GLY A 107 -11.03 -12.00 -3.32
N SER A 108 -9.75 -11.72 -3.07
CA SER A 108 -9.31 -10.39 -2.65
C SER A 108 -9.74 -9.33 -3.64
N SER A 109 -10.22 -8.20 -3.13
CA SER A 109 -10.60 -7.07 -3.96
C SER A 109 -9.41 -6.51 -4.73
N PRO A 110 -9.57 -6.19 -6.03
CA PRO A 110 -8.54 -5.55 -6.82
C PRO A 110 -8.25 -4.12 -6.37
N LEU A 111 -7.12 -3.57 -6.79
CA LEU A 111 -6.88 -2.14 -6.81
C LEU A 111 -7.34 -1.60 -8.16
N ILE A 112 -8.33 -0.70 -8.15
CA ILE A 112 -8.92 -0.13 -9.37
C ILE A 112 -8.42 1.29 -9.57
N PHE A 113 -7.77 1.55 -10.71
CA PHE A 113 -7.42 2.87 -11.19
C PHE A 113 -8.56 3.41 -12.05
N THR A 114 -9.31 4.39 -11.53
CA THR A 114 -10.63 4.77 -12.07
C THR A 114 -10.54 5.50 -13.41
N GLU A 115 -9.52 6.31 -13.65
CA GLU A 115 -9.36 7.08 -14.89
C GLU A 115 -9.12 6.22 -16.14
N GLY A 116 -8.55 5.02 -15.96
CA GLY A 116 -8.31 4.10 -17.06
C GLY A 116 -9.14 2.81 -16.98
N ASN A 117 -9.96 2.68 -15.96
CA ASN A 117 -10.66 1.45 -15.60
C ASN A 117 -9.73 0.23 -15.59
N ILE A 118 -8.53 0.41 -15.01
CA ILE A 118 -7.51 -0.63 -14.92
C ILE A 118 -7.66 -1.31 -13.57
N GLU A 119 -7.84 -2.62 -13.57
CA GLU A 119 -7.91 -3.44 -12.37
C GLU A 119 -6.59 -4.18 -12.18
N PHE A 120 -6.03 -4.08 -10.98
CA PHE A 120 -4.87 -4.84 -10.56
C PHE A 120 -5.31 -5.87 -9.51
N GLU A 121 -5.33 -7.14 -9.91
CA GLU A 121 -5.62 -8.26 -9.00
C GLU A 121 -4.33 -8.65 -8.26
N PRO A 122 -4.25 -8.42 -6.95
CA PRO A 122 -3.02 -8.68 -6.22
C PRO A 122 -2.81 -10.15 -5.89
N THR A 123 -1.55 -10.54 -5.81
CA THR A 123 -1.12 -11.76 -5.14
C THR A 123 -0.19 -11.44 -3.99
N GLU A 124 -0.02 -12.37 -3.06
CA GLU A 124 0.89 -12.20 -1.91
C GLU A 124 2.33 -11.94 -2.38
N GLY A 125 2.95 -10.92 -1.82
CA GLY A 125 4.29 -10.46 -2.18
C GLY A 125 4.33 -9.41 -3.31
N ASP A 126 3.19 -9.08 -3.92
CA ASP A 126 3.17 -8.03 -4.94
C ASP A 126 3.40 -6.64 -4.34
N LEU A 127 4.32 -5.91 -4.94
CA LEU A 127 4.51 -4.47 -4.75
C LEU A 127 4.14 -3.74 -6.02
N ILE A 128 3.20 -2.81 -5.94
CA ILE A 128 2.83 -1.91 -7.04
C ILE A 128 3.18 -0.47 -6.66
N ILE A 129 3.83 0.26 -7.58
CA ILE A 129 4.18 1.68 -7.45
C ILE A 129 3.53 2.45 -8.60
N PHE A 130 2.82 3.53 -8.28
CA PHE A 130 2.08 4.34 -9.24
C PHE A 130 2.15 5.83 -8.90
N SER A 131 1.78 6.69 -9.86
CA SER A 131 1.72 8.13 -9.60
C SER A 131 0.66 8.46 -8.56
N SER A 132 1.01 9.27 -7.57
CA SER A 132 0.09 9.73 -6.53
C SER A 132 -1.06 10.59 -7.04
N LEU A 133 -1.02 11.02 -8.30
CA LEU A 133 -2.09 11.81 -8.95
C LEU A 133 -3.22 10.93 -9.47
N VAL A 134 -3.01 9.62 -9.61
CA VAL A 134 -4.01 8.72 -10.20
C VAL A 134 -5.06 8.35 -9.16
N ASN A 135 -6.33 8.61 -9.49
CA ASN A 135 -7.45 8.19 -8.67
C ASN A 135 -7.57 6.67 -8.64
N HIS A 136 -7.74 6.14 -7.44
CA HIS A 136 -7.86 4.70 -7.23
C HIS A 136 -8.77 4.38 -6.05
N LYS A 137 -9.30 3.17 -6.05
CA LYS A 137 -10.19 2.63 -5.00
C LYS A 137 -10.00 1.14 -4.81
N VAL A 138 -10.52 0.63 -3.72
CA VAL A 138 -10.65 -0.81 -3.45
C VAL A 138 -12.13 -1.12 -3.24
N PRO A 139 -12.76 -1.97 -4.06
CA PRO A 139 -14.15 -2.38 -3.88
C PRO A 139 -14.33 -3.14 -2.55
N ARG A 140 -15.60 -3.39 -2.18
CA ARG A 140 -15.90 -4.15 -0.98
C ARG A 140 -15.29 -5.53 -1.02
N CYS A 141 -14.56 -5.88 0.05
CA CYS A 141 -13.94 -7.19 0.19
C CYS A 141 -14.99 -8.27 0.31
N GLU A 142 -14.89 -9.31 -0.51
CA GLU A 142 -15.79 -10.49 -0.49
C GLU A 142 -15.09 -11.73 0.07
N CYS A 143 -13.79 -11.64 0.34
CA CYS A 143 -13.02 -12.76 0.88
C CYS A 143 -13.35 -13.05 2.35
N GLU A 144 -13.33 -14.33 2.72
CA GLU A 144 -13.56 -14.78 4.10
C GLU A 144 -12.32 -14.57 4.99
N GLU A 145 -11.12 -14.71 4.42
CA GLU A 145 -9.86 -14.44 5.10
C GLU A 145 -9.45 -12.97 4.90
N PRO A 146 -8.77 -12.35 5.88
CA PRO A 146 -8.35 -10.96 5.77
C PRO A 146 -7.39 -10.71 4.60
N ARG A 147 -7.69 -9.72 3.75
CA ARG A 147 -6.74 -9.12 2.83
C ARG A 147 -5.89 -8.12 3.60
N VAL A 148 -4.57 -8.31 3.67
CA VAL A 148 -3.65 -7.48 4.44
C VAL A 148 -2.64 -6.81 3.52
N MET A 149 -2.43 -5.51 3.69
CA MET A 149 -1.52 -4.76 2.85
C MET A 149 -0.80 -3.66 3.64
N ILE A 150 0.36 -3.24 3.12
CA ILE A 150 1.05 -2.03 3.55
C ILE A 150 1.04 -1.05 2.38
N ALA A 151 0.67 0.19 2.65
CA ALA A 151 0.73 1.27 1.67
C ALA A 151 1.62 2.41 2.17
N GLY A 152 2.11 3.19 1.23
CA GLY A 152 2.86 4.39 1.55
C GLY A 152 2.89 5.40 0.42
N ASN A 153 3.28 6.60 0.80
CA ASN A 153 3.45 7.71 -0.12
C ASN A 153 4.90 8.20 -0.10
N ILE A 154 5.45 8.44 -1.26
CA ILE A 154 6.81 8.94 -1.47
C ILE A 154 6.75 10.41 -1.87
N GLY A 155 7.40 11.24 -1.07
CA GLY A 155 7.65 12.65 -1.34
C GLY A 155 9.03 12.89 -1.93
N VAL A 156 9.28 14.13 -2.34
CA VAL A 156 10.59 14.63 -2.80
C VAL A 156 10.98 15.90 -2.04
N ARG A 157 12.27 16.10 -1.85
CA ARG A 157 12.85 17.32 -1.25
C ARG A 157 13.71 18.06 -2.23
#